data_2895f1fb541987621a1e1c21ac96164f
#
_entry.id   2895f1fb541987621a1e1c21ac96164f
#
_cell.length_a   1.000
_cell.length_b   1.000
_cell.length_c   1.000
_cell.angle_alpha   90.00
_cell.angle_beta   90.00
_cell.angle_gamma   90.00
#
_symmetry.space_group_name_H-M   'P 1'
#
loop_
_entity.id
_entity.type
_entity.pdbx_description
1 polymer ?
#
loop_
_entity_poly.entity_id
_entity_poly.type
_entity_poly.pdbx_seq_one_letter_code
_entity_poly.pdbx_strand_id
1 'polypeptide(L)'
;MPRWQPAYVGLGSNLHDPRRQVLTAWERLAALPKTRAVLRSPLYGSRPFGPVSQPDFVNAVAGLLTRLGPGELLGQLQALELALGRERDGARWGPRLIDLDLLVFGRERLEGGDLVLPHAGIVERNFVLYPLADIAPDLDVPGLGRVSELKARLAPEGLWRIEAEQ
;
A
#
# COMPACT_ATOMS: atom_id res chain seq x y z
N MET A 1 -19.85 -18.13 -7.63
CA MET A 1 -19.39 -16.89 -8.27
C MET A 1 -18.66 -16.02 -7.26
N PRO A 2 -17.42 -15.66 -7.56
CA PRO A 2 -16.71 -14.74 -6.67
C PRO A 2 -17.44 -13.39 -6.62
N ARG A 3 -17.54 -12.87 -5.43
CA ARG A 3 -18.13 -11.54 -5.21
C ARG A 3 -17.05 -10.48 -5.31
N TRP A 4 -17.46 -9.27 -5.59
CA TRP A 4 -16.58 -8.13 -5.48
C TRP A 4 -16.25 -7.90 -4.01
N GLN A 5 -14.98 -7.85 -3.68
CA GLN A 5 -14.49 -7.61 -2.32
C GLN A 5 -13.65 -6.35 -2.30
N PRO A 6 -13.80 -5.53 -1.25
CA PRO A 6 -12.89 -4.40 -1.10
C PRO A 6 -11.50 -4.88 -0.66
N ALA A 7 -10.49 -4.31 -1.26
CA ALA A 7 -9.11 -4.59 -0.89
C ALA A 7 -8.33 -3.27 -0.86
N TYR A 8 -7.40 -3.17 0.07
CA TYR A 8 -6.59 -1.96 0.23
C TYR A 8 -5.12 -2.32 0.08
N VAL A 9 -4.45 -1.55 -0.74
CA VAL A 9 -3.05 -1.80 -1.12
C VAL A 9 -2.21 -0.58 -0.80
N GLY A 10 -1.12 -0.78 -0.07
CA GLY A 10 -0.14 0.27 0.15
C GLY A 10 0.83 0.33 -1.01
N LEU A 11 1.13 1.54 -1.47
CA LEU A 11 2.10 1.79 -2.51
C LEU A 11 3.22 2.65 -1.93
N GLY A 12 4.47 2.27 -2.18
CA GLY A 12 5.61 3.03 -1.70
C GLY A 12 6.79 2.96 -2.66
N SER A 13 7.52 4.06 -2.76
CA SER A 13 8.72 4.14 -3.60
C SER A 13 9.67 5.19 -3.06
N ASN A 14 10.98 4.98 -3.21
CA ASN A 14 11.97 6.01 -2.87
C ASN A 14 13.12 6.09 -3.88
N LEU A 15 12.89 5.64 -5.12
CA LEU A 15 13.89 5.69 -6.19
C LEU A 15 13.30 6.18 -7.51
N HIS A 16 14.15 6.83 -8.29
CA HIS A 16 13.86 7.19 -9.68
C HIS A 16 12.51 7.89 -9.86
N ASP A 17 12.37 9.06 -9.27
CA ASP A 17 11.13 9.81 -9.29
C ASP A 17 10.01 9.00 -8.59
N PRO A 18 10.08 8.86 -7.27
CA PRO A 18 9.16 7.98 -6.53
C PRO A 18 7.70 8.38 -6.69
N ARG A 19 7.42 9.66 -6.86
CA ARG A 19 6.08 10.15 -7.09
C ARG A 19 5.49 9.55 -8.36
N ARG A 20 6.27 9.56 -9.43
CA ARG A 20 5.87 8.98 -10.71
C ARG A 20 5.72 7.46 -10.61
N GLN A 21 6.61 6.80 -9.86
CA GLN A 21 6.53 5.36 -9.65
C GLN A 21 5.22 4.98 -8.98
N VAL A 22 4.83 5.71 -7.95
CA VAL A 22 3.57 5.45 -7.24
C VAL A 22 2.37 5.67 -8.17
N LEU A 23 2.37 6.74 -8.94
CA LEU A 23 1.27 7.02 -9.86
C LEU A 23 1.18 5.97 -10.99
N THR A 24 2.32 5.51 -11.48
CA THR A 24 2.36 4.44 -12.48
C THR A 24 1.80 3.15 -11.90
N ALA A 25 2.19 2.82 -10.67
CA ALA A 25 1.65 1.63 -10.00
C ALA A 25 0.14 1.71 -9.83
N TRP A 26 -0.37 2.89 -9.45
CA TRP A 26 -1.81 3.11 -9.36
C TRP A 26 -2.51 2.80 -10.68
N GLU A 27 -1.97 3.28 -11.80
CA GLU A 27 -2.54 3.02 -13.12
C GLU A 27 -2.51 1.53 -13.46
N ARG A 28 -1.44 0.84 -13.06
CA ARG A 28 -1.31 -0.60 -13.31
C ARG A 28 -2.27 -1.42 -12.46
N LEU A 29 -2.57 -0.96 -11.24
CA LEU A 29 -3.59 -1.61 -10.41
C LEU A 29 -4.95 -1.56 -11.09
N ALA A 30 -5.26 -0.46 -11.76
CA ALA A 30 -6.52 -0.31 -12.48
C ALA A 30 -6.65 -1.29 -13.65
N ALA A 31 -5.53 -1.80 -14.15
CA ALA A 31 -5.50 -2.72 -15.28
C ALA A 31 -5.44 -4.20 -14.87
N LEU A 32 -5.44 -4.51 -13.57
CA LEU A 32 -5.42 -5.90 -13.11
C LEU A 32 -6.71 -6.62 -13.51
N PRO A 33 -6.60 -7.94 -13.78
CA PRO A 33 -7.81 -8.70 -14.16
C PRO A 33 -8.80 -8.73 -13.00
N LYS A 34 -10.09 -8.71 -13.33
CA LYS A 34 -11.20 -8.84 -12.37
C LYS A 34 -11.10 -7.86 -11.20
N THR A 35 -10.54 -6.70 -11.45
CA THR A 35 -10.25 -5.72 -10.39
C THR A 35 -10.54 -4.32 -10.92
N ARG A 36 -11.06 -3.48 -10.03
CA ARG A 36 -11.29 -2.06 -10.30
C ARG A 36 -10.54 -1.24 -9.27
N ALA A 37 -9.81 -0.23 -9.71
CA ALA A 37 -9.22 0.74 -8.81
C ALA A 37 -10.26 1.84 -8.59
N VAL A 38 -10.71 1.99 -7.36
CA VAL A 38 -11.86 2.84 -7.03
C VAL A 38 -11.43 4.13 -6.36
N LEU A 39 -10.52 4.03 -5.39
CA LEU A 39 -10.09 5.16 -4.59
C LEU A 39 -8.58 5.17 -4.48
N ARG A 40 -8.00 6.35 -4.44
CA ARG A 40 -6.59 6.53 -4.12
C ARG A 40 -6.45 7.68 -3.14
N SER A 41 -5.61 7.49 -2.13
CA SER A 41 -5.29 8.57 -1.20
C SER A 41 -4.46 9.66 -1.86
N PRO A 42 -4.37 10.84 -1.24
CA PRO A 42 -3.30 11.78 -1.59
C PRO A 42 -1.94 11.10 -1.42
N LEU A 43 -0.92 11.67 -2.03
CA LEU A 43 0.44 11.19 -1.86
C LEU A 43 1.03 11.76 -0.56
N TYR A 44 1.80 10.94 0.12
CA TYR A 44 2.52 11.32 1.34
C TYR A 44 3.99 11.10 1.16
N GLY A 45 4.79 12.02 1.71
CA GLY A 45 6.22 11.78 1.87
C GLY A 45 6.50 11.23 3.25
N SER A 46 7.47 10.36 3.36
CA SER A 46 7.88 9.85 4.67
C SER A 46 9.39 9.65 4.72
N ARG A 47 9.95 9.84 5.92
CA ARG A 47 11.36 9.57 6.14
C ARG A 47 11.59 8.07 6.25
N PRO A 48 12.70 7.56 5.71
CA PRO A 48 12.99 6.14 5.83
C PRO A 48 13.31 5.76 7.26
N PHE A 49 12.97 4.52 7.62
CA PHE A 49 13.31 3.96 8.93
C PHE A 49 14.66 3.26 8.85
N GLY A 50 15.30 3.15 10.01
CA GLY A 50 16.50 2.36 10.18
C GLY A 50 17.78 3.15 9.96
N PRO A 51 18.92 2.49 10.14
CA PRO A 51 20.22 3.15 10.14
C PRO A 51 20.77 3.44 8.74
N VAL A 52 20.18 2.86 7.70
CA VAL A 52 20.67 3.04 6.33
C VAL A 52 20.18 4.38 5.80
N SER A 53 21.12 5.20 5.34
CA SER A 53 20.78 6.46 4.69
C SER A 53 20.22 6.16 3.30
N GLN A 54 19.03 6.67 3.02
CA GLN A 54 18.37 6.48 1.74
C GLN A 54 17.37 7.63 1.52
N PRO A 55 16.91 7.83 0.27
CA PRO A 55 15.96 8.90 -0.01
C PRO A 55 14.63 8.71 0.71
N ASP A 56 13.91 9.79 0.90
CA ASP A 56 12.56 9.76 1.46
C ASP A 56 11.62 8.97 0.54
N PHE A 57 10.62 8.36 1.15
CA PHE A 57 9.60 7.62 0.43
C PHE A 57 8.44 8.51 0.00
N VAL A 58 7.80 8.13 -1.10
CA VAL A 58 6.46 8.59 -1.45
C VAL A 58 5.52 7.41 -1.26
N ASN A 59 4.41 7.64 -0.57
CA ASN A 59 3.47 6.59 -0.21
C ASN A 59 2.04 7.01 -0.56
N ALA A 60 1.22 6.01 -0.85
CA ALA A 60 -0.22 6.18 -1.01
C ALA A 60 -0.91 4.88 -0.67
N VAL A 61 -2.23 4.93 -0.54
CA VAL A 61 -3.05 3.73 -0.39
C VAL A 61 -4.11 3.75 -1.47
N ALA A 62 -4.29 2.60 -2.11
CA ALA A 62 -5.32 2.39 -3.12
C ALA A 62 -6.44 1.55 -2.54
N GLY A 63 -7.67 1.91 -2.83
CA GLY A 63 -8.85 1.12 -2.55
C GLY A 63 -9.32 0.45 -3.83
N LEU A 64 -9.42 -0.86 -3.79
CA LEU A 64 -9.81 -1.69 -4.93
C LEU A 64 -11.10 -2.43 -4.65
N LEU A 65 -11.83 -2.75 -5.71
CA LEU A 65 -12.83 -3.80 -5.69
C LEU A 65 -12.30 -4.91 -6.59
N THR A 66 -12.28 -6.13 -6.09
CA THR A 66 -11.73 -7.26 -6.83
C THR A 66 -12.59 -8.50 -6.69
N ARG A 67 -12.57 -9.32 -7.72
CA ARG A 67 -13.17 -10.65 -7.72
C ARG A 67 -12.10 -11.73 -7.59
N LEU A 68 -10.85 -11.32 -7.53
CA LEU A 68 -9.75 -12.23 -7.22
C LEU A 68 -9.80 -12.63 -5.76
N GLY A 69 -9.33 -13.83 -5.43
CA GLY A 69 -9.09 -14.19 -4.04
C GLY A 69 -7.85 -13.48 -3.50
N PRO A 70 -7.64 -13.51 -2.17
CA PRO A 70 -6.50 -12.80 -1.59
C PRO A 70 -5.14 -13.31 -2.08
N GLY A 71 -4.98 -14.62 -2.24
CA GLY A 71 -3.74 -15.18 -2.77
C GLY A 71 -3.51 -14.82 -4.23
N GLU A 72 -4.57 -14.80 -5.03
CA GLU A 72 -4.48 -14.40 -6.43
C GLU A 72 -4.09 -12.92 -6.55
N LEU A 73 -4.72 -12.07 -5.74
CA LEU A 73 -4.39 -10.66 -5.74
C LEU A 73 -2.94 -10.44 -5.32
N LEU A 74 -2.49 -11.11 -4.27
CA LEU A 74 -1.10 -11.03 -3.84
C LEU A 74 -0.15 -11.40 -4.99
N GLY A 75 -0.46 -12.47 -5.71
CA GLY A 75 0.35 -12.88 -6.87
C GLY A 75 0.42 -11.80 -7.95
N GLN A 76 -0.68 -11.11 -8.21
CA GLN A 76 -0.71 -10.01 -9.16
C GLN A 76 0.13 -8.83 -8.69
N LEU A 77 0.07 -8.51 -7.40
CA LEU A 77 0.88 -7.42 -6.83
C LEU A 77 2.36 -7.74 -6.93
N GLN A 78 2.74 -8.97 -6.64
CA GLN A 78 4.14 -9.40 -6.74
C GLN A 78 4.62 -9.36 -8.20
N ALA A 79 3.78 -9.75 -9.13
CA ALA A 79 4.12 -9.67 -10.55
C ALA A 79 4.31 -8.21 -11.01
N LEU A 80 3.49 -7.29 -10.50
CA LEU A 80 3.65 -5.87 -10.78
C LEU A 80 4.96 -5.33 -10.21
N GLU A 81 5.30 -5.70 -8.99
CA GLU A 81 6.58 -5.29 -8.39
C GLU A 81 7.75 -5.72 -9.26
N LEU A 82 7.73 -6.96 -9.72
CA LEU A 82 8.77 -7.46 -10.61
C LEU A 82 8.80 -6.70 -11.93
N ALA A 83 7.65 -6.48 -12.53
CA ALA A 83 7.58 -5.80 -13.82
C ALA A 83 8.10 -4.36 -13.73
N LEU A 84 7.72 -3.63 -12.66
CA LEU A 84 8.10 -2.23 -12.48
C LEU A 84 9.50 -2.08 -11.92
N GLY A 85 10.01 -3.10 -11.23
CA GLY A 85 11.33 -3.06 -10.62
C GLY A 85 12.39 -3.86 -11.36
N ARG A 86 12.07 -4.43 -12.50
CA ARG A 86 12.92 -5.40 -13.15
C ARG A 86 14.28 -4.88 -13.62
N GLU A 87 14.37 -3.59 -13.90
CA GLU A 87 15.61 -2.99 -14.38
C GLU A 87 16.63 -2.76 -13.28
N ARG A 88 16.28 -3.11 -12.05
CA ARG A 88 17.16 -2.87 -10.93
C ARG A 88 18.15 -4.00 -10.73
N ASP A 89 19.30 -3.61 -10.28
CA ASP A 89 20.36 -4.55 -9.92
C ASP A 89 20.05 -5.18 -8.59
N GLY A 90 19.24 -6.10 -8.48
CA GLY A 90 19.01 -6.94 -7.35
C GLY A 90 19.49 -6.57 -5.95
N ALA A 91 19.56 -5.30 -5.63
CA ALA A 91 19.92 -4.87 -4.28
C ALA A 91 18.80 -5.20 -3.32
N ARG A 92 18.97 -6.23 -2.52
CA ARG A 92 17.92 -6.75 -1.64
C ARG A 92 17.50 -5.80 -0.54
N TRP A 93 18.42 -5.02 -0.05
CA TRP A 93 18.25 -4.25 1.18
C TRP A 93 18.33 -2.76 0.96
N GLY A 94 18.39 -2.36 -0.28
CA GLY A 94 18.48 -0.96 -0.63
C GLY A 94 17.12 -0.36 -0.95
N PRO A 95 17.16 0.87 -1.50
CA PRO A 95 15.95 1.56 -1.95
C PRO A 95 15.19 0.76 -3.00
N ARG A 96 13.88 0.93 -3.04
CA ARG A 96 13.02 0.17 -3.96
C ARG A 96 12.29 1.06 -4.92
N LEU A 97 12.13 0.58 -6.17
CA LEU A 97 11.34 1.28 -7.16
C LEU A 97 9.87 1.34 -6.77
N ILE A 98 9.34 0.20 -6.34
CA ILE A 98 7.95 0.14 -5.89
C ILE A 98 7.74 -1.02 -4.94
N ASP A 99 7.01 -0.76 -3.87
CA ASP A 99 6.49 -1.78 -2.96
C ASP A 99 4.97 -1.73 -3.02
N LEU A 100 4.36 -2.90 -3.16
CA LEU A 100 2.91 -3.05 -3.15
C LEU A 100 2.54 -4.04 -2.06
N ASP A 101 1.91 -3.53 -1.00
CA ASP A 101 1.54 -4.35 0.15
C ASP A 101 0.03 -4.53 0.22
N LEU A 102 -0.43 -5.76 0.26
CA LEU A 102 -1.85 -6.04 0.52
C LEU A 102 -2.12 -5.81 2.00
N LEU A 103 -2.90 -4.79 2.31
CA LEU A 103 -3.13 -4.34 3.69
C LEU A 103 -4.33 -5.00 4.33
N VAL A 104 -5.46 -4.94 3.63
CA VAL A 104 -6.75 -5.46 4.09
C VAL A 104 -7.47 -6.05 2.89
N PHE A 105 -8.11 -7.18 3.09
CA PHE A 105 -8.91 -7.83 2.05
C PHE A 105 -10.26 -8.24 2.65
N GLY A 106 -11.30 -7.45 2.36
CA GLY A 106 -12.61 -7.70 2.93
C GLY A 106 -12.53 -7.83 4.45
N ARG A 107 -13.07 -8.90 4.97
CA ARG A 107 -13.00 -9.24 6.39
C ARG A 107 -12.07 -10.40 6.68
N GLU A 108 -11.22 -10.73 5.72
CA GLU A 108 -10.33 -11.87 5.85
C GLU A 108 -9.30 -11.68 6.95
N ARG A 109 -9.08 -12.76 7.69
CA ARG A 109 -8.01 -12.87 8.67
C ARG A 109 -7.22 -14.11 8.32
N LEU A 110 -5.98 -13.92 7.89
CA LEU A 110 -5.10 -15.00 7.51
C LEU A 110 -3.81 -14.90 8.32
N GLU A 111 -3.38 -15.99 8.90
CA GLU A 111 -2.14 -16.05 9.65
C GLU A 111 -1.29 -17.19 9.11
N GLY A 112 -0.01 -16.92 8.98
CA GLY A 112 0.92 -17.94 8.48
C GLY A 112 1.00 -17.99 6.97
N GLY A 113 2.01 -18.69 6.46
CA GLY A 113 2.26 -18.76 5.04
C GLY A 113 2.79 -17.45 4.48
N ASP A 114 2.60 -17.26 3.18
CA ASP A 114 3.12 -16.10 2.47
C ASP A 114 2.23 -14.86 2.60
N LEU A 115 1.06 -15.00 3.19
CA LEU A 115 0.08 -13.92 3.26
C LEU A 115 -0.50 -13.82 4.66
N VAL A 116 -0.32 -12.66 5.27
CA VAL A 116 -0.91 -12.33 6.56
C VAL A 116 -1.88 -11.18 6.35
N LEU A 117 -3.12 -11.36 6.79
CA LEU A 117 -4.17 -10.34 6.71
C LEU A 117 -4.86 -10.18 8.07
N PRO A 118 -5.08 -8.95 8.54
CA PRO A 118 -4.53 -7.70 7.98
C PRO A 118 -3.01 -7.68 8.01
N HIS A 119 -2.40 -6.81 7.22
CA HIS A 119 -0.95 -6.70 7.15
C HIS A 119 -0.35 -6.49 8.54
N ALA A 120 0.71 -7.25 8.84
CA ALA A 120 1.28 -7.28 10.19
C ALA A 120 1.78 -5.93 10.69
N GLY A 121 2.24 -5.07 9.81
CA GLY A 121 2.79 -3.76 10.19
C GLY A 121 1.79 -2.61 10.18
N ILE A 122 0.52 -2.88 9.92
CA ILE A 122 -0.45 -1.81 9.66
C ILE A 122 -0.61 -0.84 10.84
N VAL A 123 -0.60 -1.34 12.08
CA VAL A 123 -0.86 -0.51 13.25
C VAL A 123 0.33 0.36 13.68
N GLU A 124 1.51 0.09 13.12
CA GLU A 124 2.74 0.78 13.50
C GLU A 124 3.21 1.78 12.46
N ARG A 125 2.53 1.85 11.31
CA ARG A 125 3.01 2.63 10.16
C ARG A 125 2.09 3.79 9.86
N ASN A 126 2.50 4.99 10.26
CA ASN A 126 1.71 6.19 9.98
C ASN A 126 1.59 6.44 8.47
N PHE A 127 2.61 6.07 7.69
CA PHE A 127 2.59 6.23 6.23
C PHE A 127 1.64 5.24 5.54
N VAL A 128 1.02 4.35 6.30
CA VAL A 128 -0.07 3.47 5.85
C VAL A 128 -1.40 3.98 6.42
N LEU A 129 -1.48 4.19 7.73
CA LEU A 129 -2.75 4.55 8.37
C LEU A 129 -3.25 5.93 7.99
N TYR A 130 -2.37 6.90 7.83
CA TYR A 130 -2.81 8.26 7.47
C TYR A 130 -3.43 8.28 6.07
N PRO A 131 -2.76 7.76 5.03
CA PRO A 131 -3.43 7.71 3.72
C PRO A 131 -4.62 6.76 3.68
N LEU A 132 -4.60 5.65 4.41
CA LEU A 132 -5.76 4.76 4.48
C LEU A 132 -6.96 5.48 5.08
N ALA A 133 -6.75 6.29 6.12
CA ALA A 133 -7.81 7.05 6.74
C ALA A 133 -8.40 8.12 5.82
N ASP A 134 -7.62 8.64 4.88
CA ASP A 134 -8.15 9.60 3.90
C ASP A 134 -9.20 8.99 2.99
N ILE A 135 -9.13 7.70 2.72
CA ILE A 135 -10.08 7.03 1.82
C ILE A 135 -11.07 6.11 2.53
N ALA A 136 -10.74 5.63 3.73
CA ALA A 136 -11.57 4.67 4.43
C ALA A 136 -11.49 4.85 5.95
N PRO A 137 -11.88 6.04 6.49
CA PRO A 137 -11.76 6.28 7.94
C PRO A 137 -12.62 5.37 8.79
N ASP A 138 -13.74 4.92 8.24
CA ASP A 138 -14.69 4.09 8.97
C ASP A 138 -14.48 2.59 8.74
N LEU A 139 -13.47 2.23 7.98
CA LEU A 139 -13.16 0.83 7.74
C LEU A 139 -12.80 0.14 9.04
N ASP A 140 -13.45 -1.00 9.29
CA ASP A 140 -13.12 -1.85 10.41
C ASP A 140 -12.08 -2.87 9.96
N VAL A 141 -10.87 -2.72 10.49
CA VAL A 141 -9.77 -3.66 10.17
C VAL A 141 -9.94 -4.89 11.04
N PRO A 142 -10.13 -6.06 10.45
CA PRO A 142 -10.45 -7.28 11.23
C PRO A 142 -9.47 -7.52 12.37
N GLY A 143 -10.00 -7.64 13.57
CA GLY A 143 -9.20 -7.91 14.77
C GLY A 143 -8.44 -6.73 15.34
N LEU A 144 -8.44 -5.57 14.67
CA LEU A 144 -7.64 -4.42 15.09
C LEU A 144 -8.46 -3.19 15.45
N GLY A 145 -9.55 -2.95 14.76
CA GLY A 145 -10.44 -1.82 15.03
C GLY A 145 -10.58 -0.88 13.83
N ARG A 146 -11.23 0.25 14.08
CA ARG A 146 -11.54 1.23 13.05
C ARG A 146 -10.31 2.03 12.66
N VAL A 147 -10.13 2.26 11.37
CA VAL A 147 -8.96 2.98 10.83
C VAL A 147 -8.76 4.34 11.51
N SER A 148 -9.84 5.12 11.68
CA SER A 148 -9.73 6.44 12.33
C SER A 148 -9.19 6.35 13.75
N GLU A 149 -9.58 5.31 14.48
CA GLU A 149 -9.10 5.08 15.85
C GLU A 149 -7.66 4.61 15.86
N LEU A 150 -7.28 3.74 14.93
CA LEU A 150 -5.91 3.28 14.80
C LEU A 150 -4.98 4.44 14.43
N LYS A 151 -5.41 5.30 13.51
CA LYS A 151 -4.67 6.49 13.12
C LYS A 151 -4.42 7.41 14.32
N ALA A 152 -5.46 7.60 15.15
CA ALA A 152 -5.38 8.51 16.30
C ALA A 152 -4.31 8.09 17.31
N ARG A 153 -3.88 6.83 17.28
CA ARG A 153 -2.83 6.32 18.17
C ARG A 153 -1.42 6.55 17.66
N LEU A 154 -1.27 7.03 16.43
CA LEU A 154 0.04 7.24 15.82
C LEU A 154 0.29 8.72 15.56
N ALA A 155 1.44 9.20 15.99
CA ALA A 155 1.87 10.55 15.68
C ALA A 155 2.32 10.65 14.21
N PRO A 156 2.17 11.83 13.59
CA PRO A 156 2.55 12.03 12.19
C PRO A 156 4.05 12.32 12.01
N GLU A 157 4.89 11.82 12.87
CA GLU A 157 6.32 12.08 12.80
C GLU A 157 6.94 11.54 11.52
N GLY A 158 7.74 12.38 10.86
CA GLY A 158 8.42 11.99 9.64
C GLY A 158 7.49 11.77 8.47
N LEU A 159 6.26 12.29 8.54
CA LEU A 159 5.23 12.12 7.52
C LEU A 159 4.67 13.48 7.13
N TRP A 160 4.47 13.70 5.83
CA TRP A 160 3.84 14.94 5.35
C TRP A 160 3.04 14.64 4.09
N ARG A 161 1.97 15.40 3.89
CA ARG A 161 1.17 15.30 2.68
C ARG A 161 1.89 16.06 1.56
N ILE A 162 1.98 15.44 0.38
CA ILE A 162 2.56 16.07 -0.78
C ILE A 162 1.47 16.88 -1.48
N GLU A 163 1.72 18.19 -1.67
CA GLU A 163 0.78 19.04 -2.38
C GLU A 163 0.66 18.60 -3.83
N ALA A 164 -0.57 18.64 -4.34
CA ALA A 164 -0.80 18.33 -5.72
C ALA A 164 -0.16 19.42 -6.59
N GLU A 165 0.58 19.03 -7.62
CA GLU A 165 1.07 19.98 -8.59
C GLU A 165 -0.06 20.37 -9.51
N GLN A 166 -0.11 21.64 -9.80
CA GLN A 166 -1.10 22.18 -10.71
C GLN A 166 -0.55 22.23 -12.12
#